data_cf633b4c171250d27ddeb084492f4e6d
#
_entry.id   cf633b4c171250d27ddeb084492f4e6d
#
_cell.length_a   1.000
_cell.length_b   1.000
_cell.length_c   1.000
_cell.angle_alpha   90.00
_cell.angle_beta   90.00
_cell.angle_gamma   90.00
#
_symmetry.space_group_name_H-M   'P 1'
#
loop_
_entity.id
_entity.type
_entity.pdbx_description
1 polymer ?
#
loop_
_entity_poly.entity_id
_entity_poly.type
_entity_poly.pdbx_seq_one_letter_code
_entity_poly.pdbx_strand_id
1 'polypeptide(L)'
;MADDVVAPGRIDRRAAAGAILAVAALAGTVGWLGYRDHQIQQAQQHRESYVQVARQAAVNLTTISYAQADADVQRIIDSTTGAFRDDFGQRSRPFVDVVKQAQSASEGTVTEAGLESVDGDQADVLLAVSVRTTIAGEVQPEPRRWRMRISLQDTGDGPKVSNIAFVQ
;
A
#
# COMPACT_ATOMS: atom_id res chain seq x y z
N MET A 1 -44.34 44.77 -49.62
CA MET A 1 -43.28 44.63 -48.61
C MET A 1 -43.97 44.05 -47.42
N ALA A 2 -43.99 42.70 -47.35
CA ALA A 2 -44.73 41.92 -46.34
C ALA A 2 -43.67 41.34 -45.38
N ASP A 3 -43.76 41.80 -44.13
CA ASP A 3 -42.97 41.28 -43.01
C ASP A 3 -43.55 39.89 -42.61
N ASP A 4 -42.78 38.84 -42.90
CA ASP A 4 -43.02 37.51 -42.38
C ASP A 4 -42.54 37.43 -40.90
N VAL A 5 -43.47 37.67 -39.99
CA VAL A 5 -43.31 37.43 -38.56
C VAL A 5 -43.43 35.93 -38.33
N VAL A 6 -42.27 35.26 -38.21
CA VAL A 6 -42.21 33.84 -37.78
C VAL A 6 -42.75 33.72 -36.35
N ALA A 7 -43.93 33.16 -36.19
CA ALA A 7 -44.53 32.86 -34.87
C ALA A 7 -43.65 31.85 -34.09
N PRO A 8 -43.38 32.05 -32.78
CA PRO A 8 -42.64 31.07 -31.98
C PRO A 8 -43.47 29.80 -31.85
N GLY A 9 -42.91 28.66 -32.32
CA GLY A 9 -43.55 27.36 -32.26
C GLY A 9 -43.94 27.00 -30.82
N ARG A 10 -45.23 26.64 -30.62
CA ARG A 10 -45.74 26.09 -29.36
C ARG A 10 -44.98 24.80 -29.06
N ILE A 11 -44.08 24.86 -28.08
CA ILE A 11 -43.44 23.66 -27.54
C ILE A 11 -44.54 22.80 -26.91
N ASP A 12 -44.79 21.64 -27.49
CA ASP A 12 -45.79 20.69 -26.98
C ASP A 12 -45.37 20.29 -25.55
N ARG A 13 -46.22 20.56 -24.57
CA ARG A 13 -45.98 20.28 -23.14
C ARG A 13 -45.61 18.80 -22.90
N ARG A 14 -46.09 17.90 -23.77
CA ARG A 14 -45.75 16.46 -23.74
C ARG A 14 -44.33 16.19 -24.19
N ALA A 15 -43.84 16.89 -25.21
CA ALA A 15 -42.47 16.81 -25.69
C ALA A 15 -41.48 17.42 -24.67
N ALA A 16 -41.84 18.51 -24.04
CA ALA A 16 -41.05 19.13 -22.97
C ALA A 16 -40.95 18.20 -21.72
N ALA A 17 -42.08 17.58 -21.32
CA ALA A 17 -42.07 16.64 -20.20
C ALA A 17 -41.23 15.35 -20.49
N GLY A 18 -41.27 14.86 -21.73
CA GLY A 18 -40.42 13.74 -22.17
C GLY A 18 -38.92 14.10 -22.16
N ALA A 19 -38.55 15.30 -22.61
CA ALA A 19 -37.19 15.77 -22.59
C ALA A 19 -36.65 15.92 -21.15
N ILE A 20 -37.45 16.46 -20.22
CA ILE A 20 -37.08 16.61 -18.81
C ILE A 20 -36.86 15.22 -18.16
N LEU A 21 -37.73 14.23 -18.42
CA LEU A 21 -37.57 12.88 -17.92
C LEU A 21 -36.29 12.21 -18.47
N ALA A 22 -35.99 12.39 -19.75
CA ALA A 22 -34.78 11.86 -20.36
C ALA A 22 -33.50 12.49 -19.75
N VAL A 23 -33.51 13.80 -19.52
CA VAL A 23 -32.38 14.48 -18.86
C VAL A 23 -32.24 14.04 -17.40
N ALA A 24 -33.34 13.85 -16.67
CA ALA A 24 -33.31 13.34 -15.30
C ALA A 24 -32.78 11.91 -15.22
N ALA A 25 -33.18 11.05 -16.16
CA ALA A 25 -32.67 9.68 -16.26
C ALA A 25 -31.17 9.64 -16.59
N LEU A 26 -30.71 10.48 -17.52
CA LEU A 26 -29.28 10.62 -17.84
C LEU A 26 -28.47 11.16 -16.66
N ALA A 27 -28.96 12.18 -15.97
CA ALA A 27 -28.31 12.71 -14.78
C ALA A 27 -28.23 11.70 -13.65
N GLY A 28 -29.28 10.89 -13.46
CA GLY A 28 -29.31 9.80 -12.48
C GLY A 28 -28.30 8.69 -12.80
N THR A 29 -28.17 8.29 -14.07
CA THR A 29 -27.19 7.29 -14.49
C THR A 29 -25.76 7.78 -14.38
N VAL A 30 -25.47 9.02 -14.75
CA VAL A 30 -24.14 9.65 -14.61
C VAL A 30 -23.75 9.78 -13.12
N GLY A 31 -24.69 10.22 -12.29
CA GLY A 31 -24.48 10.33 -10.83
C GLY A 31 -24.20 8.97 -10.18
N TRP A 32 -24.94 7.94 -10.57
CA TRP A 32 -24.74 6.58 -10.05
C TRP A 32 -23.42 5.96 -10.50
N LEU A 33 -23.03 6.15 -11.76
CA LEU A 33 -21.74 5.71 -12.30
C LEU A 33 -20.57 6.40 -11.60
N GLY A 34 -20.66 7.72 -11.41
CA GLY A 34 -19.62 8.49 -10.70
C GLY A 34 -19.47 8.08 -9.24
N TYR A 35 -20.56 7.76 -8.54
CA TYR A 35 -20.53 7.25 -7.17
C TYR A 35 -19.85 5.87 -7.09
N ARG A 36 -20.17 4.99 -8.03
CA ARG A 36 -19.57 3.65 -8.12
C ARG A 36 -18.08 3.69 -8.43
N ASP A 37 -17.66 4.55 -9.35
CA ASP A 37 -16.23 4.75 -9.68
C ASP A 37 -15.44 5.26 -8.47
N HIS A 38 -16.02 6.17 -7.71
CA HIS A 38 -15.36 6.71 -6.52
C HIS A 38 -15.13 5.63 -5.44
N GLN A 39 -16.09 4.74 -5.21
CA GLN A 39 -15.92 3.61 -4.28
C GLN A 39 -14.85 2.61 -4.74
N ILE A 40 -14.79 2.33 -6.04
CA ILE A 40 -13.78 1.42 -6.61
C ILE A 40 -12.38 2.03 -6.44
N GLN A 41 -12.23 3.32 -6.72
CA GLN A 41 -10.95 4.03 -6.57
C GLN A 41 -10.47 4.06 -5.11
N GLN A 42 -11.36 4.30 -4.14
CA GLN A 42 -11.02 4.26 -2.72
C GLN A 42 -10.55 2.85 -2.29
N ALA A 43 -11.25 1.80 -2.72
CA ALA A 43 -10.86 0.43 -2.42
C ALA A 43 -9.50 0.05 -3.05
N GLN A 44 -9.21 0.54 -4.26
CA GLN A 44 -7.93 0.34 -4.90
C GLN A 44 -6.81 1.08 -4.18
N GLN A 45 -6.99 2.35 -3.84
CA GLN A 45 -6.02 3.14 -3.09
C GLN A 45 -5.69 2.50 -1.74
N HIS A 46 -6.71 1.97 -1.05
CA HIS A 46 -6.50 1.28 0.22
C HIS A 46 -5.66 0.00 0.05
N ARG A 47 -5.93 -0.79 -0.99
CA ARG A 47 -5.13 -1.98 -1.34
C ARG A 47 -3.69 -1.63 -1.73
N GLU A 48 -3.51 -0.57 -2.49
CA GLU A 48 -2.19 -0.06 -2.87
C GLU A 48 -1.39 0.41 -1.65
N SER A 49 -2.04 1.04 -0.67
CA SER A 49 -1.39 1.48 0.57
C SER A 49 -0.80 0.31 1.35
N TYR A 50 -1.51 -0.82 1.47
CA TYR A 50 -0.97 -2.03 2.10
C TYR A 50 0.29 -2.54 1.40
N VAL A 51 0.28 -2.61 0.06
CA VAL A 51 1.44 -3.06 -0.71
C VAL A 51 2.63 -2.11 -0.54
N GLN A 52 2.41 -0.80 -0.52
CA GLN A 52 3.47 0.19 -0.31
C GLN A 52 4.06 0.10 1.10
N VAL A 53 3.22 -0.02 2.14
CA VAL A 53 3.70 -0.18 3.51
C VAL A 53 4.48 -1.48 3.67
N ALA A 54 4.01 -2.59 3.08
CA ALA A 54 4.73 -3.86 3.10
C ALA A 54 6.08 -3.77 2.38
N ARG A 55 6.16 -3.09 1.22
CA ARG A 55 7.43 -2.84 0.53
C ARG A 55 8.41 -2.07 1.40
N GLN A 56 7.95 -0.99 2.01
CA GLN A 56 8.80 -0.18 2.89
C GLN A 56 9.25 -0.98 4.13
N ALA A 57 8.36 -1.76 4.73
CA ALA A 57 8.70 -2.62 5.85
C ALA A 57 9.74 -3.68 5.47
N ALA A 58 9.61 -4.31 4.30
CA ALA A 58 10.59 -5.27 3.79
C ALA A 58 11.96 -4.63 3.57
N VAL A 59 12.00 -3.43 2.99
CA VAL A 59 13.25 -2.67 2.83
C VAL A 59 13.84 -2.33 4.19
N ASN A 60 13.06 -1.81 5.14
CA ASN A 60 13.53 -1.47 6.48
C ASN A 60 14.10 -2.69 7.22
N LEU A 61 13.44 -3.85 7.10
CA LEU A 61 13.86 -5.09 7.75
C LEU A 61 15.17 -5.65 7.17
N THR A 62 15.41 -5.44 5.89
CA THR A 62 16.54 -6.04 5.15
C THR A 62 17.67 -5.06 4.87
N THR A 63 17.48 -3.77 5.20
CA THR A 63 18.49 -2.73 5.06
C THR A 63 18.92 -2.25 6.45
N ILE A 64 20.02 -2.81 6.95
CA ILE A 64 20.53 -2.55 8.29
C ILE A 64 22.04 -2.35 8.20
N SER A 65 22.53 -1.27 8.82
CA SER A 65 23.96 -0.95 8.86
C SER A 65 24.49 -0.96 10.28
N TYR A 66 25.66 -1.55 10.49
CA TYR A 66 26.33 -1.52 11.80
C TYR A 66 26.52 -0.10 12.34
N ALA A 67 26.68 0.89 11.46
CA ALA A 67 26.85 2.29 11.85
C ALA A 67 25.56 2.93 12.40
N GLN A 68 24.39 2.40 12.04
CA GLN A 68 23.08 2.95 12.41
C GLN A 68 22.12 1.88 12.96
N ALA A 69 22.64 0.74 13.41
CA ALA A 69 21.83 -0.44 13.77
C ALA A 69 20.72 -0.15 14.79
N ASP A 70 20.98 0.72 15.78
CA ASP A 70 19.96 1.11 16.77
C ASP A 70 18.82 1.91 16.11
N ALA A 71 19.15 2.87 15.24
CA ALA A 71 18.17 3.68 14.52
C ALA A 71 17.37 2.84 13.51
N ASP A 72 18.03 1.90 12.82
CA ASP A 72 17.40 1.00 11.88
C ASP A 72 16.39 0.08 12.58
N VAL A 73 16.78 -0.50 13.72
CA VAL A 73 15.89 -1.31 14.56
C VAL A 73 14.72 -0.49 15.11
N GLN A 74 14.97 0.73 15.57
CA GLN A 74 13.89 1.60 16.06
C GLN A 74 12.88 1.91 14.95
N ARG A 75 13.33 2.16 13.72
CA ARG A 75 12.48 2.38 12.55
C ARG A 75 11.60 1.17 12.25
N ILE A 76 12.13 -0.05 12.41
CA ILE A 76 11.33 -1.27 12.26
C ILE A 76 10.26 -1.32 13.37
N ILE A 77 10.63 -1.12 14.64
CA ILE A 77 9.70 -1.14 15.77
C ILE A 77 8.56 -0.14 15.58
N ASP A 78 8.87 1.08 15.10
CA ASP A 78 7.87 2.14 14.89
C ASP A 78 6.87 1.80 13.78
N SER A 79 7.27 0.96 12.83
CA SER A 79 6.43 0.47 11.73
C SER A 79 5.61 -0.78 12.08
N THR A 80 5.77 -1.32 13.28
CA THR A 80 5.11 -2.56 13.72
C THR A 80 4.02 -2.32 14.76
N THR A 81 3.16 -3.31 14.96
CA THR A 81 2.08 -3.30 15.96
C THR A 81 1.89 -4.67 16.61
N GLY A 82 1.09 -4.70 17.69
CA GLY A 82 0.71 -5.93 18.38
C GLY A 82 1.86 -6.73 18.96
N ALA A 83 1.66 -8.04 19.10
CA ALA A 83 2.63 -8.95 19.68
C ALA A 83 3.97 -8.99 18.92
N PHE A 84 3.94 -8.79 17.61
CA PHE A 84 5.17 -8.76 16.80
C PHE A 84 6.08 -7.60 17.20
N ARG A 85 5.52 -6.43 17.48
CA ARG A 85 6.26 -5.26 17.98
C ARG A 85 6.99 -5.57 19.29
N ASP A 86 6.27 -6.19 20.23
CA ASP A 86 6.82 -6.51 21.56
C ASP A 86 7.92 -7.55 21.47
N ASP A 87 7.69 -8.63 20.72
CA ASP A 87 8.66 -9.71 20.51
C ASP A 87 9.91 -9.23 19.79
N PHE A 88 9.75 -8.42 18.73
CA PHE A 88 10.87 -7.88 17.99
C PHE A 88 11.68 -6.90 18.85
N GLY A 89 11.02 -6.04 19.62
CA GLY A 89 11.67 -5.10 20.54
C GLY A 89 12.53 -5.81 21.58
N GLN A 90 12.05 -6.92 22.15
CA GLN A 90 12.80 -7.70 23.14
C GLN A 90 14.03 -8.41 22.54
N ARG A 91 13.93 -8.90 21.30
CA ARG A 91 14.99 -9.67 20.64
C ARG A 91 15.98 -8.80 19.85
N SER A 92 15.69 -7.53 19.65
CA SER A 92 16.49 -6.65 18.80
C SER A 92 17.87 -6.31 19.36
N ARG A 93 18.02 -6.20 20.69
CA ARG A 93 19.29 -5.84 21.32
C ARG A 93 20.45 -6.81 20.99
N PRO A 94 20.33 -8.11 21.22
CA PRO A 94 21.38 -9.06 20.83
C PRO A 94 21.70 -9.01 19.34
N PHE A 95 20.71 -8.76 18.49
CA PHE A 95 20.91 -8.63 17.06
C PHE A 95 21.76 -7.39 16.72
N VAL A 96 21.46 -6.22 17.32
CA VAL A 96 22.25 -5.00 17.15
C VAL A 96 23.72 -5.22 17.55
N ASP A 97 23.98 -5.89 18.67
CA ASP A 97 25.33 -6.18 19.15
C ASP A 97 26.10 -7.04 18.13
N VAL A 98 25.47 -8.09 17.58
CA VAL A 98 26.07 -8.95 16.55
C VAL A 98 26.38 -8.16 15.27
N VAL A 99 25.43 -7.35 14.80
CA VAL A 99 25.60 -6.53 13.60
C VAL A 99 26.76 -5.55 13.75
N LYS A 100 26.89 -4.89 14.90
CA LYS A 100 27.99 -3.95 15.22
C LYS A 100 29.32 -4.69 15.32
N GLN A 101 29.36 -5.82 16.03
CA GLN A 101 30.59 -6.60 16.21
C GLN A 101 31.14 -7.16 14.89
N ALA A 102 30.24 -7.63 14.01
CA ALA A 102 30.60 -8.15 12.69
C ALA A 102 30.90 -7.04 11.66
N GLN A 103 30.68 -5.77 12.01
CA GLN A 103 30.68 -4.64 11.06
C GLN A 103 29.85 -4.96 9.81
N SER A 104 28.67 -5.54 10.03
CA SER A 104 27.78 -6.00 8.96
C SER A 104 26.90 -4.87 8.45
N ALA A 105 26.76 -4.79 7.14
CA ALA A 105 25.77 -3.97 6.48
C ALA A 105 25.01 -4.82 5.46
N SER A 106 23.69 -4.66 5.42
CA SER A 106 22.83 -5.30 4.43
C SER A 106 21.99 -4.24 3.71
N GLU A 107 21.71 -4.48 2.44
CA GLU A 107 20.85 -3.66 1.59
C GLU A 107 19.85 -4.55 0.89
N GLY A 108 18.58 -4.35 1.22
CA GLY A 108 17.45 -5.08 0.65
C GLY A 108 16.79 -4.33 -0.49
N THR A 109 16.51 -5.05 -1.57
CA THR A 109 15.72 -4.55 -2.70
C THR A 109 14.52 -5.44 -2.91
N VAL A 110 13.31 -4.87 -2.84
CA VAL A 110 12.07 -5.59 -3.17
C VAL A 110 11.99 -5.72 -4.69
N THR A 111 12.07 -6.95 -5.18
CA THR A 111 11.98 -7.25 -6.61
C THR A 111 10.53 -7.40 -7.06
N GLU A 112 9.68 -8.02 -6.22
CA GLU A 112 8.27 -8.24 -6.49
C GLU A 112 7.47 -8.05 -5.21
N ALA A 113 6.23 -7.56 -5.32
CA ALA A 113 5.26 -7.54 -4.23
C ALA A 113 3.85 -7.60 -4.78
N GLY A 114 3.02 -8.42 -4.14
CA GLY A 114 1.61 -8.59 -4.49
C GLY A 114 0.74 -8.75 -3.25
N LEU A 115 -0.44 -8.16 -3.29
CA LEU A 115 -1.46 -8.36 -2.26
C LEU A 115 -2.00 -9.78 -2.37
N GLU A 116 -1.89 -10.57 -1.29
CA GLU A 116 -2.40 -11.94 -1.23
C GLU A 116 -3.86 -11.94 -0.77
N SER A 117 -4.15 -11.22 0.32
CA SER A 117 -5.51 -11.14 0.88
C SER A 117 -5.76 -9.81 1.57
N VAL A 118 -7.04 -9.45 1.69
CA VAL A 118 -7.54 -8.38 2.56
C VAL A 118 -8.78 -8.91 3.26
N ASP A 119 -8.80 -8.81 4.58
CA ASP A 119 -9.94 -9.19 5.42
C ASP A 119 -10.14 -8.12 6.50
N GLY A 120 -11.17 -7.31 6.34
CA GLY A 120 -11.44 -6.17 7.21
C GLY A 120 -10.30 -5.17 7.24
N ASP A 121 -9.70 -5.00 8.41
CA ASP A 121 -8.56 -4.13 8.69
C ASP A 121 -7.19 -4.83 8.55
N GLN A 122 -7.19 -6.09 8.11
CA GLN A 122 -5.99 -6.90 7.93
C GLN A 122 -5.71 -7.15 6.46
N ALA A 123 -4.42 -7.25 6.12
CA ALA A 123 -3.97 -7.60 4.78
C ALA A 123 -2.68 -8.43 4.84
N ASP A 124 -2.56 -9.38 3.93
CA ASP A 124 -1.34 -10.12 3.70
C ASP A 124 -0.75 -9.73 2.35
N VAL A 125 0.55 -9.45 2.36
CA VAL A 125 1.32 -9.10 1.17
C VAL A 125 2.48 -10.07 1.02
N LEU A 126 2.60 -10.68 -0.17
CA LEU A 126 3.75 -11.50 -0.53
C LEU A 126 4.81 -10.65 -1.22
N LEU A 127 6.06 -10.82 -0.81
CA LEU A 127 7.20 -10.10 -1.37
C LEU A 127 8.36 -11.04 -1.69
N ALA A 128 9.07 -10.71 -2.77
CA ALA A 128 10.38 -11.25 -3.06
C ALA A 128 11.42 -10.14 -2.85
N VAL A 129 12.47 -10.45 -2.09
CA VAL A 129 13.52 -9.49 -1.73
C VAL A 129 14.88 -10.07 -2.07
N SER A 130 15.74 -9.24 -2.66
CA SER A 130 17.15 -9.53 -2.87
C SER A 130 17.97 -8.73 -1.86
N VAL A 131 18.80 -9.40 -1.08
CA VAL A 131 19.59 -8.78 -0.02
C VAL A 131 21.07 -8.93 -0.34
N ARG A 132 21.76 -7.81 -0.46
CA ARG A 132 23.20 -7.75 -0.58
C ARG A 132 23.82 -7.48 0.78
N THR A 133 24.85 -8.22 1.16
CA THR A 133 25.49 -8.09 2.47
C THR A 133 26.96 -7.75 2.31
N THR A 134 27.44 -6.87 3.17
CA THR A 134 28.87 -6.52 3.33
C THR A 134 29.26 -6.80 4.78
N ILE A 135 30.39 -7.49 5.00
CA ILE A 135 30.91 -7.81 6.35
C ILE A 135 32.35 -7.29 6.43
N ALA A 136 32.64 -6.47 7.41
CA ALA A 136 33.97 -5.86 7.60
C ALA A 136 34.54 -5.20 6.33
N GLY A 137 33.67 -4.58 5.52
CA GLY A 137 34.03 -3.93 4.27
C GLY A 137 34.08 -4.85 3.04
N GLU A 138 33.97 -6.17 3.21
CA GLU A 138 33.97 -7.13 2.11
C GLU A 138 32.55 -7.45 1.64
N VAL A 139 32.25 -7.21 0.37
CA VAL A 139 30.96 -7.52 -0.26
C VAL A 139 30.85 -9.03 -0.45
N GLN A 140 29.77 -9.62 0.06
CA GLN A 140 29.48 -11.04 -0.15
C GLN A 140 29.13 -11.29 -1.63
N PRO A 141 29.69 -12.33 -2.26
CA PRO A 141 29.67 -12.49 -3.72
C PRO A 141 28.27 -12.67 -4.31
N GLU A 142 27.33 -13.27 -3.56
CA GLU A 142 25.99 -13.56 -4.05
C GLU A 142 24.91 -12.90 -3.20
N PRO A 143 23.95 -12.17 -3.79
CA PRO A 143 22.78 -11.68 -3.10
C PRO A 143 21.91 -12.84 -2.62
N ARG A 144 21.43 -12.78 -1.38
CA ARG A 144 20.45 -13.73 -0.87
C ARG A 144 19.06 -13.32 -1.33
N ARG A 145 18.28 -14.29 -1.81
CA ARG A 145 16.89 -14.08 -2.20
C ARG A 145 15.97 -14.66 -1.15
N TRP A 146 15.05 -13.84 -0.67
CA TRP A 146 14.05 -14.23 0.33
C TRP A 146 12.65 -14.01 -0.23
N ARG A 147 11.74 -14.90 0.16
CA ARG A 147 10.31 -14.69 0.00
C ARG A 147 9.71 -14.53 1.37
N MET A 148 8.88 -13.52 1.54
CA MET A 148 8.25 -13.24 2.83
C MET A 148 6.79 -12.88 2.64
N ARG A 149 5.98 -13.25 3.62
CA ARG A 149 4.63 -12.74 3.82
C ARG A 149 4.69 -11.71 4.93
N ILE A 150 4.21 -10.50 4.66
CA ILE A 150 4.06 -9.44 5.64
C ILE A 150 2.57 -9.27 5.88
N SER A 151 2.14 -9.56 7.12
CA SER A 151 0.80 -9.28 7.58
C SER A 151 0.74 -7.86 8.13
N LEU A 152 -0.28 -7.12 7.73
CA LEU A 152 -0.52 -5.74 8.09
C LEU A 152 -1.86 -5.62 8.81
N GLN A 153 -1.95 -4.68 9.73
CA GLN A 153 -3.19 -4.28 10.39
C GLN A 153 -3.35 -2.77 10.31
N ASP A 154 -4.50 -2.30 9.85
CA ASP A 154 -4.85 -0.88 9.93
C ASP A 154 -5.16 -0.51 11.37
N THR A 155 -4.46 0.49 11.89
CA THR A 155 -4.58 0.95 13.28
C THR A 155 -5.35 2.27 13.41
N GLY A 156 -5.96 2.75 12.32
CA GLY A 156 -6.59 4.07 12.24
C GLY A 156 -5.62 5.20 11.88
N ASP A 157 -4.33 5.04 12.21
CA ASP A 157 -3.24 5.92 11.76
C ASP A 157 -2.55 5.38 10.50
N GLY A 158 -3.14 4.36 9.89
CA GLY A 158 -2.65 3.65 8.72
C GLY A 158 -2.13 2.24 9.01
N PRO A 159 -1.80 1.47 7.95
CA PRO A 159 -1.36 0.10 8.08
C PRO A 159 -0.01 -0.01 8.80
N LYS A 160 0.09 -0.94 9.76
CA LYS A 160 1.33 -1.33 10.46
C LYS A 160 1.55 -2.83 10.36
N VAL A 161 2.81 -3.24 10.42
CA VAL A 161 3.19 -4.66 10.36
C VAL A 161 2.78 -5.35 11.64
N SER A 162 1.96 -6.39 11.53
CA SER A 162 1.51 -7.23 12.64
C SER A 162 2.23 -8.59 12.69
N ASN A 163 2.79 -9.05 11.57
CA ASN A 163 3.58 -10.28 11.50
C ASN A 163 4.46 -10.33 10.26
N ILE A 164 5.55 -11.09 10.33
CA ILE A 164 6.44 -11.40 9.20
C ILE A 164 6.75 -12.88 9.22
N ALA A 165 6.53 -13.57 8.11
CA ALA A 165 6.84 -14.97 7.92
C ALA A 165 7.66 -15.16 6.64
N PHE A 166 8.73 -15.98 6.73
CA PHE A 166 9.45 -16.40 5.52
C PHE A 166 8.73 -17.58 4.89
N VAL A 167 8.54 -17.51 3.57
CA VAL A 167 7.89 -18.56 2.79
C VAL A 167 8.89 -19.22 1.84
N GLN A 168 8.71 -20.51 1.63
CA GLN A 168 9.57 -21.32 0.75
C GLN A 168 9.26 -21.08 -0.73
#